data_8bf039c15eb5f2d50cdfdfa377d7d5fb
#
_entry.id   8bf039c15eb5f2d50cdfdfa377d7d5fb
#
_cell.length_a   1.000
_cell.length_b   1.000
_cell.length_c   1.000
_cell.angle_alpha   90.00
_cell.angle_beta   90.00
_cell.angle_gamma   90.00
#
_symmetry.space_group_name_H-M   'P 1'
#
loop_
_entity.id
_entity.type
_entity.pdbx_description
1 polymer ?
#
loop_
_entity_poly.entity_id
_entity_poly.type
_entity_poly.pdbx_seq_one_letter_code
_entity_poly.pdbx_strand_id
1 'polypeptide(L)'
;LSTRRQRQMCIRDRDELGNFDPNTRIIEYMIDEKNRNLSNKSLVDFANITSSESPAPGGGSISAYCGALGASLAVMVSNLSAHKRGWDDKWEYFSKIGEKGMLIQSKLIDLVDEDTDAFNSIMQAYSMPKNSDEEKKIRDLNIQAATKNAIEIPYEIMKVCFDSLEIIKKMAIKGNPNSITDVGVAMHCVKAAINLSLIHI
;
A
#
# COMPACT_ATOMS: atom_id res chain seq x y z
N LEU A 1 -42.28 -25.47 11.93
CA LEU A 1 -41.80 -25.29 13.32
C LEU A 1 -40.41 -24.63 13.43
N SER A 2 -39.59 -24.67 12.36
CA SER A 2 -38.23 -24.09 12.40
C SER A 2 -38.20 -22.54 12.31
N THR A 3 -39.05 -21.95 11.48
CA THR A 3 -39.02 -20.51 11.20
C THR A 3 -39.43 -19.62 12.37
N ARG A 4 -40.34 -20.07 13.21
CA ARG A 4 -40.80 -19.29 14.38
C ARG A 4 -39.77 -19.33 15.53
N ARG A 5 -39.10 -20.46 15.74
CA ARG A 5 -37.99 -20.59 16.69
C ARG A 5 -36.76 -19.80 16.25
N GLN A 6 -36.40 -19.82 14.97
CA GLN A 6 -35.31 -19.02 14.43
C GLN A 6 -35.55 -17.52 14.56
N ARG A 7 -36.79 -17.03 14.28
CA ARG A 7 -37.12 -15.61 14.49
C ARG A 7 -37.08 -15.20 15.98
N GLN A 8 -37.52 -16.04 16.90
CA GLN A 8 -37.42 -15.76 18.32
C GLN A 8 -35.98 -15.77 18.84
N MET A 9 -35.12 -16.66 18.35
CA MET A 9 -33.69 -16.64 18.65
C MET A 9 -33.05 -15.33 18.14
N CYS A 10 -33.26 -14.95 16.87
CA CYS A 10 -32.69 -13.74 16.31
C CYS A 10 -33.14 -12.43 17.01
N ILE A 11 -34.40 -12.40 17.54
CA ILE A 11 -34.90 -11.25 18.30
C ILE A 11 -34.24 -11.22 19.68
N ARG A 12 -34.15 -12.36 20.35
CA ARG A 12 -33.54 -12.49 21.68
C ARG A 12 -32.05 -12.17 21.66
N ASP A 13 -31.33 -12.65 20.65
CA ASP A 13 -29.91 -12.36 20.46
C ASP A 13 -29.67 -10.87 20.22
N ARG A 14 -30.57 -10.18 19.51
CA ARG A 14 -30.48 -8.74 19.28
C ARG A 14 -30.72 -7.93 20.57
N ASP A 15 -31.66 -8.36 21.41
CA ASP A 15 -31.98 -7.70 22.69
C ASP A 15 -30.89 -7.95 23.75
N GLU A 16 -30.24 -9.13 23.71
CA GLU A 16 -29.15 -9.49 24.63
C GLU A 16 -27.79 -8.90 24.22
N LEU A 17 -27.55 -8.65 22.90
CA LEU A 17 -26.29 -8.12 22.39
C LEU A 17 -26.22 -6.58 22.41
N GLY A 18 -27.29 -5.88 22.73
CA GLY A 18 -27.35 -4.40 22.81
C GLY A 18 -26.91 -3.74 21.48
N ASN A 19 -26.01 -2.79 21.53
CA ASN A 19 -25.45 -2.11 20.35
C ASN A 19 -24.40 -2.99 19.62
N PHE A 20 -24.82 -4.18 19.18
CA PHE A 20 -23.96 -5.06 18.39
C PHE A 20 -23.78 -4.50 16.97
N ASP A 21 -22.58 -4.01 16.70
CA ASP A 21 -22.19 -3.64 15.33
C ASP A 21 -21.43 -4.82 14.69
N PRO A 22 -22.02 -5.47 13.67
CA PRO A 22 -21.40 -6.59 12.98
C PRO A 22 -20.00 -6.24 12.40
N ASN A 23 -19.82 -5.00 11.91
CA ASN A 23 -18.58 -4.58 11.26
C ASN A 23 -17.42 -4.46 12.27
N THR A 24 -17.70 -4.27 13.54
CA THR A 24 -16.68 -4.14 14.59
C THR A 24 -16.54 -5.37 15.48
N ARG A 25 -17.44 -6.35 15.35
CA ARG A 25 -17.53 -7.50 16.25
C ARG A 25 -17.47 -8.86 15.57
N ILE A 26 -17.69 -8.91 14.27
CA ILE A 26 -17.56 -10.15 13.49
C ILE A 26 -16.23 -10.09 12.72
N ILE A 27 -15.34 -11.04 13.04
CA ILE A 27 -13.98 -11.11 12.47
C ILE A 27 -14.03 -11.17 10.96
N GLU A 28 -14.96 -11.92 10.38
CA GLU A 28 -15.16 -12.04 8.94
C GLU A 28 -15.48 -10.69 8.27
N TYR A 29 -16.29 -9.85 8.90
CA TYR A 29 -16.60 -8.52 8.38
C TYR A 29 -15.44 -7.53 8.55
N MET A 30 -14.68 -7.64 9.66
CA MET A 30 -13.44 -6.88 9.84
C MET A 30 -12.36 -7.27 8.82
N ILE A 31 -12.34 -8.54 8.40
CA ILE A 31 -11.44 -9.03 7.35
C ILE A 31 -11.91 -8.54 5.97
N ASP A 32 -13.22 -8.47 5.72
CA ASP A 32 -13.78 -7.97 4.46
C ASP A 32 -13.49 -6.49 4.22
N GLU A 33 -13.43 -5.66 5.26
CA GLU A 33 -12.99 -4.26 5.11
C GLU A 33 -11.51 -4.17 4.70
N LYS A 34 -10.65 -5.02 5.28
CA LYS A 34 -9.24 -5.13 4.86
C LYS A 34 -9.07 -5.70 3.47
N ASN A 35 -10.00 -6.56 3.01
CA ASN A 35 -9.98 -7.13 1.66
C ASN A 35 -10.41 -6.14 0.56
N ARG A 36 -10.90 -4.95 0.89
CA ARG A 36 -11.22 -3.89 -0.09
C ARG A 36 -9.99 -3.17 -0.59
N ASN A 37 -8.89 -3.20 0.16
CA ASN A 37 -7.65 -2.55 -0.22
C ASN A 37 -6.96 -3.30 -1.36
N LEU A 38 -6.30 -2.57 -2.25
CA LEU A 38 -5.54 -3.14 -3.37
C LEU A 38 -4.37 -3.98 -2.88
N SER A 39 -3.71 -3.54 -1.80
CA SER A 39 -2.58 -4.21 -1.18
C SER A 39 -2.87 -5.62 -0.66
N ASN A 40 -4.16 -5.93 -0.40
CA ASN A 40 -4.61 -7.25 0.06
C ASN A 40 -5.12 -8.16 -1.06
N LYS A 41 -5.09 -7.72 -2.31
CA LYS A 41 -5.51 -8.54 -3.46
C LYS A 41 -4.46 -9.57 -3.83
N SER A 42 -4.90 -10.67 -4.46
CA SER A 42 -3.95 -11.55 -5.11
C SER A 42 -3.25 -10.84 -6.27
N LEU A 43 -2.06 -11.30 -6.67
CA LEU A 43 -1.35 -10.75 -7.83
C LEU A 43 -2.21 -10.78 -9.09
N VAL A 44 -3.02 -11.83 -9.26
CA VAL A 44 -3.92 -11.98 -10.41
C VAL A 44 -5.04 -10.95 -10.36
N ASP A 45 -5.67 -10.78 -9.20
CA ASP A 45 -6.76 -9.82 -9.03
C ASP A 45 -6.25 -8.38 -9.19
N PHE A 46 -5.08 -8.06 -8.62
CA PHE A 46 -4.46 -6.75 -8.77
C PHE A 46 -4.18 -6.43 -10.26
N ALA A 47 -3.61 -7.40 -11.01
CA ALA A 47 -3.38 -7.24 -12.44
C ALA A 47 -4.68 -7.10 -13.24
N ASN A 48 -5.72 -7.88 -12.91
CA ASN A 48 -7.02 -7.80 -13.56
C ASN A 48 -7.72 -6.45 -13.32
N ILE A 49 -7.67 -5.94 -12.08
CA ILE A 49 -8.21 -4.62 -11.75
C ILE A 49 -7.45 -3.53 -12.50
N THR A 50 -6.11 -3.62 -12.54
CA THR A 50 -5.26 -2.65 -13.27
C THR A 50 -5.56 -2.63 -14.77
N SER A 51 -5.93 -3.76 -15.36
CA SER A 51 -6.28 -3.87 -16.79
C SER A 51 -7.74 -3.56 -17.11
N SER A 52 -8.56 -3.28 -16.09
CA SER A 52 -9.98 -2.99 -16.26
C SER A 52 -10.23 -1.53 -16.68
N GLU A 53 -11.48 -1.17 -16.90
CA GLU A 53 -11.92 0.22 -17.13
C GLU A 53 -11.91 1.07 -15.86
N SER A 54 -11.49 0.53 -14.71
CA SER A 54 -11.38 1.27 -13.45
C SER A 54 -10.30 2.37 -13.59
N PRO A 55 -10.57 3.60 -13.15
CA PRO A 55 -9.58 4.67 -13.18
C PRO A 55 -8.46 4.49 -12.14
N ALA A 56 -8.63 3.57 -11.20
CA ALA A 56 -7.64 3.18 -10.18
C ALA A 56 -7.64 1.65 -10.01
N PRO A 57 -6.47 0.98 -9.77
CA PRO A 57 -5.14 1.57 -9.57
C PRO A 57 -4.55 2.19 -10.85
N GLY A 58 -3.89 3.33 -10.68
CA GLY A 58 -3.18 4.03 -11.74
C GLY A 58 -1.66 3.88 -11.65
N GLY A 59 -0.96 4.75 -12.39
CA GLY A 59 0.51 4.74 -12.44
C GLY A 59 1.18 5.00 -11.10
N GLY A 60 0.57 5.78 -10.19
CA GLY A 60 1.09 6.04 -8.85
C GLY A 60 1.10 4.79 -7.98
N SER A 61 -0.04 4.08 -7.89
CA SER A 61 -0.15 2.82 -7.17
C SER A 61 0.81 1.76 -7.72
N ILE A 62 0.96 1.66 -9.05
CA ILE A 62 1.92 0.74 -9.70
C ILE A 62 3.36 1.14 -9.35
N SER A 63 3.69 2.43 -9.34
CA SER A 63 5.01 2.92 -8.97
C SER A 63 5.35 2.59 -7.51
N ALA A 64 4.41 2.78 -6.58
CA ALA A 64 4.56 2.42 -5.18
C ALA A 64 4.83 0.91 -5.02
N TYR A 65 4.05 0.07 -5.70
CA TYR A 65 4.22 -1.38 -5.63
C TYR A 65 5.56 -1.82 -6.26
N CYS A 66 5.96 -1.22 -7.36
CA CYS A 66 7.26 -1.48 -7.99
C CYS A 66 8.41 -1.12 -7.02
N GLY A 67 8.31 0.02 -6.32
CA GLY A 67 9.25 0.40 -5.27
C GLY A 67 9.29 -0.59 -4.11
N ALA A 68 8.11 -1.06 -3.67
CA ALA A 68 8.00 -2.07 -2.61
C ALA A 68 8.68 -3.39 -3.00
N LEU A 69 8.52 -3.84 -4.24
CA LEU A 69 9.22 -5.04 -4.76
C LEU A 69 10.73 -4.84 -4.78
N GLY A 70 11.21 -3.66 -5.17
CA GLY A 70 12.63 -3.33 -5.12
C GLY A 70 13.21 -3.35 -3.69
N ALA A 71 12.49 -2.76 -2.74
CA ALA A 71 12.85 -2.82 -1.31
C ALA A 71 12.83 -4.27 -0.80
N SER A 72 11.83 -5.06 -1.18
CA SER A 72 11.71 -6.48 -0.80
C SER A 72 12.91 -7.31 -1.27
N LEU A 73 13.37 -7.11 -2.51
CA LEU A 73 14.57 -7.79 -3.02
C LEU A 73 15.82 -7.40 -2.23
N ALA A 74 15.97 -6.13 -1.87
CA ALA A 74 17.08 -5.69 -1.05
C ALA A 74 17.05 -6.32 0.36
N VAL A 75 15.86 -6.46 0.95
CA VAL A 75 15.64 -7.19 2.22
C VAL A 75 15.98 -8.66 2.07
N MET A 76 15.54 -9.30 0.99
CA MET A 76 15.88 -10.70 0.71
C MET A 76 17.40 -10.91 0.65
N VAL A 77 18.13 -10.05 -0.05
CA VAL A 77 19.60 -10.12 -0.11
C VAL A 77 20.22 -9.90 1.26
N SER A 78 19.66 -9.01 2.08
CA SER A 78 20.08 -8.79 3.46
C SER A 78 19.93 -10.05 4.30
N ASN A 79 18.76 -10.69 4.25
CA ASN A 79 18.47 -11.93 4.98
C ASN A 79 19.38 -13.08 4.54
N LEU A 80 19.58 -13.26 3.23
CA LEU A 80 20.49 -14.27 2.68
C LEU A 80 21.95 -14.01 3.09
N SER A 81 22.32 -12.75 3.31
CA SER A 81 23.66 -12.39 3.79
C SER A 81 23.81 -12.63 5.28
N ALA A 82 22.78 -12.35 6.09
CA ALA A 82 22.75 -12.59 7.53
C ALA A 82 22.91 -14.08 7.86
N HIS A 83 22.31 -14.95 7.06
CA HIS A 83 22.35 -16.41 7.28
C HIS A 83 23.40 -17.13 6.43
N LYS A 84 24.32 -16.41 5.80
CA LYS A 84 25.36 -17.00 4.99
C LYS A 84 26.39 -17.71 5.87
N ARG A 85 26.63 -19.00 5.61
CA ARG A 85 27.61 -19.81 6.35
C ARG A 85 28.98 -19.14 6.35
N GLY A 86 29.58 -19.00 7.54
CA GLY A 86 30.86 -18.34 7.75
C GLY A 86 30.81 -16.83 7.83
N TRP A 87 29.59 -16.23 7.96
CA TRP A 87 29.36 -14.81 8.18
C TRP A 87 28.66 -14.55 9.52
N ASP A 88 28.84 -15.43 10.48
CA ASP A 88 28.17 -15.40 11.78
C ASP A 88 28.44 -14.10 12.57
N ASP A 89 29.61 -13.47 12.35
CA ASP A 89 29.98 -12.16 12.88
C ASP A 89 29.27 -10.96 12.26
N LYS A 90 28.57 -11.16 11.11
CA LYS A 90 27.93 -10.10 10.32
C LYS A 90 26.41 -10.13 10.38
N TRP A 91 25.81 -11.15 11.03
CA TRP A 91 24.36 -11.33 11.03
C TRP A 91 23.62 -10.10 11.57
N GLU A 92 24.12 -9.49 12.63
CA GLU A 92 23.51 -8.31 13.26
C GLU A 92 23.49 -7.11 12.31
N TYR A 93 24.58 -6.90 11.56
CA TYR A 93 24.69 -5.83 10.57
C TYR A 93 23.64 -5.99 9.47
N PHE A 94 23.51 -7.18 8.92
CA PHE A 94 22.54 -7.44 7.87
C PHE A 94 21.10 -7.45 8.39
N SER A 95 20.85 -7.98 9.58
CA SER A 95 19.52 -7.95 10.20
C SER A 95 19.02 -6.52 10.39
N LYS A 96 19.84 -5.62 10.90
CA LYS A 96 19.48 -4.19 11.04
C LYS A 96 19.16 -3.51 9.70
N ILE A 97 19.85 -3.92 8.64
CA ILE A 97 19.55 -3.40 7.29
C ILE A 97 18.23 -3.99 6.78
N GLY A 98 18.02 -5.28 7.00
CA GLY A 98 16.77 -5.95 6.64
C GLY A 98 15.56 -5.32 7.33
N GLU A 99 15.64 -5.05 8.64
CA GLU A 99 14.60 -4.36 9.41
C GLU A 99 14.24 -2.98 8.82
N LYS A 100 15.25 -2.17 8.49
CA LYS A 100 15.01 -0.88 7.83
C LYS A 100 14.35 -1.04 6.46
N GLY A 101 14.77 -2.04 5.69
CA GLY A 101 14.16 -2.33 4.40
C GLY A 101 12.72 -2.79 4.52
N MET A 102 12.37 -3.57 5.54
CA MET A 102 11.00 -3.98 5.84
C MET A 102 10.09 -2.78 6.15
N LEU A 103 10.58 -1.78 6.90
CA LEU A 103 9.82 -0.56 7.17
C LEU A 103 9.54 0.23 5.88
N ILE A 104 10.53 0.34 5.00
CA ILE A 104 10.38 0.98 3.69
C ILE A 104 9.38 0.22 2.82
N GLN A 105 9.49 -1.10 2.76
CA GLN A 105 8.56 -1.96 2.03
C GLN A 105 7.13 -1.78 2.52
N SER A 106 6.91 -1.85 3.85
CA SER A 106 5.59 -1.68 4.45
C SER A 106 4.99 -0.32 4.10
N LYS A 107 5.76 0.76 4.24
CA LYS A 107 5.29 2.11 3.88
C LYS A 107 4.93 2.23 2.39
N LEU A 108 5.69 1.60 1.50
CA LEU A 108 5.39 1.62 0.07
C LEU A 108 4.14 0.81 -0.28
N ILE A 109 3.86 -0.27 0.45
CA ILE A 109 2.60 -1.03 0.31
C ILE A 109 1.41 -0.18 0.77
N ASP A 110 1.52 0.53 1.89
CA ASP A 110 0.46 1.44 2.34
C ASP A 110 0.20 2.54 1.31
N LEU A 111 1.25 3.09 0.69
CA LEU A 111 1.15 4.12 -0.35
C LEU A 111 0.47 3.63 -1.64
N VAL A 112 0.37 2.32 -1.90
CA VAL A 112 -0.45 1.78 -3.01
C VAL A 112 -1.92 2.12 -2.82
N ASP A 113 -2.43 1.95 -1.60
CA ASP A 113 -3.82 2.24 -1.26
C ASP A 113 -4.05 3.74 -1.09
N GLU A 114 -3.11 4.46 -0.45
CA GLU A 114 -3.18 5.91 -0.26
C GLU A 114 -3.28 6.66 -1.61
N ASP A 115 -2.57 6.22 -2.66
CA ASP A 115 -2.64 6.79 -4.02
C ASP A 115 -4.04 6.65 -4.63
N THR A 116 -4.62 5.46 -4.50
CA THR A 116 -5.99 5.19 -4.97
C THR A 116 -7.02 6.03 -4.21
N ASP A 117 -6.89 6.14 -2.89
CA ASP A 117 -7.79 6.93 -2.05
C ASP A 117 -7.69 8.43 -2.35
N ALA A 118 -6.47 8.93 -2.61
CA ALA A 118 -6.25 10.30 -3.03
C ALA A 118 -6.96 10.60 -4.36
N PHE A 119 -6.86 9.70 -5.33
CA PHE A 119 -7.58 9.82 -6.59
C PHE A 119 -9.11 9.81 -6.39
N ASN A 120 -9.63 8.87 -5.62
CA ASN A 120 -11.04 8.77 -5.30
C ASN A 120 -11.57 10.04 -4.61
N SER A 121 -10.76 10.65 -3.74
CA SER A 121 -11.08 11.91 -3.06
C SER A 121 -11.25 13.07 -4.04
N ILE A 122 -10.43 13.14 -5.11
CA ILE A 122 -10.60 14.11 -6.19
C ILE A 122 -11.95 13.89 -6.90
N MET A 123 -12.26 12.65 -7.28
CA MET A 123 -13.51 12.33 -7.96
C MET A 123 -14.73 12.67 -7.12
N GLN A 124 -14.68 12.41 -5.80
CA GLN A 124 -15.72 12.81 -4.85
C GLN A 124 -15.88 14.34 -4.79
N ALA A 125 -14.79 15.08 -4.70
CA ALA A 125 -14.83 16.55 -4.68
C ALA A 125 -15.44 17.13 -5.96
N TYR A 126 -15.13 16.56 -7.12
CA TYR A 126 -15.74 16.95 -8.39
C TYR A 126 -17.24 16.63 -8.49
N SER A 127 -17.73 15.61 -7.80
CA SER A 127 -19.14 15.22 -7.77
C SER A 127 -20.00 16.06 -6.82
N MET A 128 -19.40 16.91 -5.98
CA MET A 128 -20.13 17.75 -5.02
C MET A 128 -21.09 18.72 -5.69
N PRO A 129 -22.22 19.07 -5.04
CA PRO A 129 -23.20 20.06 -5.54
C PRO A 129 -22.56 21.42 -5.85
N LYS A 130 -23.11 22.12 -6.84
CA LYS A 130 -22.65 23.45 -7.31
C LYS A 130 -23.78 24.41 -7.64
N ASN A 131 -24.94 24.26 -6.98
CA ASN A 131 -26.16 25.01 -7.30
C ASN A 131 -26.18 26.40 -6.66
N SER A 132 -25.57 26.55 -5.46
CA SER A 132 -25.46 27.85 -4.78
C SER A 132 -24.00 28.33 -4.74
N ASP A 133 -23.80 29.60 -4.39
CA ASP A 133 -22.45 30.17 -4.29
C ASP A 133 -21.69 29.61 -3.07
N GLU A 134 -22.39 29.27 -2.00
CA GLU A 134 -21.81 28.55 -0.84
C GLU A 134 -21.35 27.15 -1.25
N GLU A 135 -22.17 26.39 -1.96
CA GLU A 135 -21.83 25.05 -2.44
C GLU A 135 -20.60 25.08 -3.36
N LYS A 136 -20.52 26.06 -4.28
CA LYS A 136 -19.35 26.24 -5.16
C LYS A 136 -18.08 26.48 -4.34
N LYS A 137 -18.13 27.38 -3.35
CA LYS A 137 -16.96 27.65 -2.50
C LYS A 137 -16.49 26.42 -1.73
N ILE A 138 -17.42 25.67 -1.12
CA ILE A 138 -17.10 24.44 -0.39
C ILE A 138 -16.50 23.41 -1.35
N ARG A 139 -17.10 23.23 -2.54
CA ARG A 139 -16.59 22.33 -3.58
C ARG A 139 -15.18 22.71 -4.02
N ASP A 140 -14.91 23.98 -4.29
CA ASP A 140 -13.60 24.45 -4.74
C ASP A 140 -12.51 24.23 -3.67
N LEU A 141 -12.83 24.46 -2.39
CA LEU A 141 -11.93 24.16 -1.28
C LEU A 141 -11.62 22.66 -1.19
N ASN A 142 -12.63 21.80 -1.35
CA ASN A 142 -12.42 20.34 -1.33
C ASN A 142 -11.62 19.86 -2.53
N ILE A 143 -11.85 20.42 -3.73
CA ILE A 143 -11.04 20.09 -4.92
C ILE A 143 -9.58 20.49 -4.69
N GLN A 144 -9.31 21.68 -4.16
CA GLN A 144 -7.95 22.12 -3.86
C GLN A 144 -7.25 21.22 -2.82
N ALA A 145 -7.95 20.86 -1.75
CA ALA A 145 -7.43 19.98 -0.71
C ALA A 145 -7.14 18.58 -1.26
N ALA A 146 -8.07 17.99 -2.01
CA ALA A 146 -7.90 16.68 -2.62
C ALA A 146 -6.76 16.67 -3.67
N THR A 147 -6.67 17.73 -4.49
CA THR A 147 -5.59 17.89 -5.48
C THR A 147 -4.23 17.98 -4.80
N LYS A 148 -4.13 18.74 -3.70
CA LYS A 148 -2.89 18.84 -2.94
C LYS A 148 -2.46 17.47 -2.40
N ASN A 149 -3.37 16.74 -1.78
CA ASN A 149 -3.10 15.39 -1.28
C ASN A 149 -2.63 14.45 -2.40
N ALA A 150 -3.28 14.50 -3.57
CA ALA A 150 -2.90 13.67 -4.72
C ALA A 150 -1.53 14.03 -5.34
N ILE A 151 -0.96 15.18 -5.01
CA ILE A 151 0.41 15.55 -5.35
C ILE A 151 1.39 15.07 -4.26
N GLU A 152 0.99 15.14 -3.00
CA GLU A 152 1.83 14.76 -1.87
C GLU A 152 2.13 13.24 -1.84
N ILE A 153 1.17 12.40 -2.20
CA ILE A 153 1.36 10.94 -2.19
C ILE A 153 2.44 10.47 -3.17
N PRO A 154 2.41 10.79 -4.48
CA PRO A 154 3.49 10.43 -5.39
C PRO A 154 4.85 11.01 -5.00
N TYR A 155 4.88 12.19 -4.41
CA TYR A 155 6.11 12.77 -3.88
C TYR A 155 6.67 11.94 -2.71
N GLU A 156 5.81 11.48 -1.81
CA GLU A 156 6.21 10.59 -0.71
C GLU A 156 6.70 9.23 -1.24
N ILE A 157 6.04 8.65 -2.24
CA ILE A 157 6.51 7.43 -2.92
C ILE A 157 7.95 7.63 -3.43
N MET A 158 8.21 8.74 -4.11
CA MET A 158 9.55 9.06 -4.61
C MET A 158 10.58 9.13 -3.48
N LYS A 159 10.27 9.80 -2.38
CA LYS A 159 11.17 9.94 -1.21
C LYS A 159 11.48 8.60 -0.57
N VAL A 160 10.44 7.81 -0.28
CA VAL A 160 10.61 6.50 0.36
C VAL A 160 11.39 5.55 -0.55
N CYS A 161 11.14 5.59 -1.87
CA CYS A 161 11.94 4.86 -2.85
C CYS A 161 13.40 5.33 -2.86
N PHE A 162 13.64 6.64 -2.77
CA PHE A 162 15.00 7.19 -2.71
C PHE A 162 15.76 6.69 -1.47
N ASP A 163 15.09 6.63 -0.32
CA ASP A 163 15.70 6.11 0.91
C ASP A 163 16.10 4.63 0.79
N SER A 164 15.38 3.85 -0.01
CA SER A 164 15.75 2.45 -0.27
C SER A 164 17.08 2.28 -1.02
N LEU A 165 17.52 3.29 -1.78
CA LEU A 165 18.78 3.23 -2.53
C LEU A 165 20.00 3.02 -1.62
N GLU A 166 19.97 3.55 -0.39
CA GLU A 166 21.06 3.33 0.57
C GLU A 166 21.18 1.84 0.94
N ILE A 167 20.04 1.17 1.13
CA ILE A 167 20.00 -0.26 1.44
C ILE A 167 20.51 -1.07 0.23
N ILE A 168 20.01 -0.78 -0.97
CA ILE A 168 20.41 -1.44 -2.22
C ILE A 168 21.92 -1.28 -2.43
N LYS A 169 22.47 -0.08 -2.24
CA LYS A 169 23.91 0.18 -2.34
C LYS A 169 24.72 -0.64 -1.34
N LYS A 170 24.25 -0.73 -0.09
CA LYS A 170 24.91 -1.57 0.93
C LYS A 170 24.91 -3.05 0.55
N MET A 171 23.79 -3.53 -0.01
CA MET A 171 23.69 -4.93 -0.47
C MET A 171 24.55 -5.18 -1.71
N ALA A 172 24.67 -4.23 -2.62
CA ALA A 172 25.57 -4.34 -3.78
C ALA A 172 27.05 -4.49 -3.36
N ILE A 173 27.47 -3.77 -2.33
CA ILE A 173 28.90 -3.71 -1.90
C ILE A 173 29.24 -4.83 -0.92
N LYS A 174 28.34 -5.13 0.03
CA LYS A 174 28.64 -6.00 1.18
C LYS A 174 27.78 -7.25 1.24
N GLY A 175 26.70 -7.32 0.47
CA GLY A 175 25.77 -8.45 0.48
C GLY A 175 26.37 -9.73 -0.11
N ASN A 176 25.56 -10.78 -0.10
CA ASN A 176 25.94 -12.06 -0.67
C ASN A 176 26.22 -11.92 -2.18
N PRO A 177 27.46 -12.20 -2.66
CA PRO A 177 27.79 -12.06 -4.09
C PRO A 177 26.90 -12.89 -5.03
N ASN A 178 26.36 -14.00 -4.56
CA ASN A 178 25.48 -14.86 -5.35
C ASN A 178 24.11 -14.21 -5.65
N SER A 179 23.75 -13.15 -4.92
CA SER A 179 22.49 -12.40 -5.07
C SER A 179 22.69 -11.03 -5.71
N ILE A 180 23.82 -10.80 -6.37
CA ILE A 180 24.11 -9.49 -7.02
C ILE A 180 23.13 -9.16 -8.14
N THR A 181 22.59 -10.16 -8.82
CA THR A 181 21.57 -10.00 -9.86
C THR A 181 20.25 -9.49 -9.26
N ASP A 182 19.86 -9.97 -8.09
CA ASP A 182 18.67 -9.53 -7.39
C ASP A 182 18.79 -8.07 -6.95
N VAL A 183 20.00 -7.66 -6.52
CA VAL A 183 20.30 -6.25 -6.23
C VAL A 183 20.16 -5.38 -7.48
N GLY A 184 20.59 -5.88 -8.65
CA GLY A 184 20.41 -5.22 -9.94
C GLY A 184 18.93 -5.02 -10.28
N VAL A 185 18.10 -6.05 -10.11
CA VAL A 185 16.64 -5.96 -10.30
C VAL A 185 16.03 -4.97 -9.31
N ALA A 186 16.41 -5.04 -8.02
CA ALA A 186 15.96 -4.10 -7.00
C ALA A 186 16.22 -2.64 -7.40
N MET A 187 17.42 -2.36 -7.91
CA MET A 187 17.79 -1.03 -8.38
C MET A 187 16.93 -0.54 -9.55
N HIS A 188 16.63 -1.42 -10.52
CA HIS A 188 15.77 -1.08 -11.65
C HIS A 188 14.34 -0.80 -11.21
N CYS A 189 13.77 -1.60 -10.32
CA CYS A 189 12.44 -1.39 -9.74
C CYS A 189 12.35 -0.04 -9.02
N VAL A 190 13.28 0.25 -8.13
CA VAL A 190 13.31 1.51 -7.38
C VAL A 190 13.55 2.70 -8.30
N LYS A 191 14.45 2.60 -9.28
CA LYS A 191 14.67 3.64 -10.30
C LYS A 191 13.40 3.92 -11.09
N ALA A 192 12.67 2.90 -11.52
CA ALA A 192 11.39 3.05 -12.20
C ALA A 192 10.38 3.76 -11.30
N ALA A 193 10.24 3.33 -10.05
CA ALA A 193 9.33 3.94 -9.08
C ALA A 193 9.63 5.44 -8.86
N ILE A 194 10.90 5.81 -8.66
CA ILE A 194 11.32 7.22 -8.50
C ILE A 194 10.98 8.05 -9.73
N ASN A 195 11.27 7.54 -10.93
CA ASN A 195 11.08 8.31 -12.15
C ASN A 195 9.61 8.44 -12.55
N LEU A 196 8.79 7.44 -12.23
CA LEU A 196 7.41 7.35 -12.71
C LEU A 196 6.38 7.88 -11.69
N SER A 197 6.72 7.96 -10.41
CA SER A 197 5.78 8.40 -9.37
C SER A 197 5.22 9.80 -9.61
N LEU A 198 6.03 10.73 -10.17
CA LEU A 198 5.63 12.10 -10.45
C LEU A 198 5.35 12.38 -11.95
N ILE A 199 5.34 11.36 -12.81
CA ILE A 199 5.28 11.58 -14.26
C ILE A 199 3.96 12.24 -14.72
N HIS A 200 2.88 12.07 -13.96
CA HIS A 200 1.58 12.64 -14.32
C HIS A 200 1.33 13.99 -13.62
N ILE A 201 2.25 14.47 -12.83
CA ILE A 201 2.13 15.73 -12.10
C ILE A 201 3.00 16.80 -12.74
#